data_8f86706abe67bb53447ad5823e5797e2
#
_entry.id   8f86706abe67bb53447ad5823e5797e2
#
_cell.length_a   1.000
_cell.length_b   1.000
_cell.length_c   1.000
_cell.angle_alpha   90.00
_cell.angle_beta   90.00
_cell.angle_gamma   90.00
#
_symmetry.space_group_name_H-M   'P 1'
#
loop_
_entity.id
_entity.type
_entity.pdbx_description
1 polymer ?
#
loop_
_entity_poly.entity_id
_entity_poly.type
_entity_poly.pdbx_seq_one_letter_code
_entity_poly.pdbx_strand_id
1 'polypeptide(L)'
;MKIFKIAFWLLWRIWFYILMAIPIVVMLPFLLLSIATESGYPYFFKMARIWAKFILFGMGFYYKVEKEQALQKGQSYMIIANHTSMTDIMLTLAIIKNPFVFVGKKELVKIPLFGFFYKRTCILVDRSSSKSKSEVFARAQKRVNQGLSICIFPEGGVPDDESIVLDAFKEGAFRLAIEHQIPILPLTYADNKKRFSYTFFSGSPGLMRAKMHAPIVTRGMTNDDRKALRDRCHYLIHQQLLKYNESKSGK
;
A
#
# COMPACT_ATOMS: atom_id res chain seq x y z
N MET A 1 21.00 8.64 -29.49
CA MET A 1 19.98 7.76 -28.89
C MET A 1 20.08 7.60 -27.36
N LYS A 2 21.27 7.34 -26.75
CA LYS A 2 21.39 7.17 -25.27
C LYS A 2 20.99 8.42 -24.49
N ILE A 3 21.42 9.64 -24.90
CA ILE A 3 21.14 10.90 -24.22
C ILE A 3 19.62 11.19 -24.17
N PHE A 4 18.92 11.01 -25.29
CA PHE A 4 17.44 11.20 -25.32
C PHE A 4 16.69 10.25 -24.41
N LYS A 5 17.12 8.99 -24.30
CA LYS A 5 16.56 8.03 -23.36
C LYS A 5 16.77 8.46 -21.90
N ILE A 6 17.98 8.91 -21.56
CA ILE A 6 18.30 9.39 -20.21
C ILE A 6 17.44 10.60 -19.88
N ALA A 7 17.37 11.60 -20.78
CA ALA A 7 16.54 12.79 -20.59
C ALA A 7 15.06 12.44 -20.41
N PHE A 8 14.51 11.51 -21.22
CA PHE A 8 13.13 11.03 -21.08
C PHE A 8 12.87 10.43 -19.70
N TRP A 9 13.75 9.54 -19.22
CA TRP A 9 13.55 8.88 -17.92
C TRP A 9 13.70 9.86 -16.75
N LEU A 10 14.60 10.83 -16.87
CA LEU A 10 14.75 11.89 -15.88
C LEU A 10 13.47 12.73 -15.81
N LEU A 11 12.95 13.20 -16.95
CA LEU A 11 11.70 13.96 -17.03
C LEU A 11 10.51 13.16 -16.51
N TRP A 12 10.44 11.87 -16.82
CA TRP A 12 9.42 10.95 -16.33
C TRP A 12 9.40 10.87 -14.79
N ARG A 13 10.58 10.79 -14.16
CA ARG A 13 10.73 10.78 -12.70
C ARG A 13 10.39 12.12 -12.09
N ILE A 14 10.88 13.21 -12.66
CA ILE A 14 10.57 14.58 -12.22
C ILE A 14 9.06 14.81 -12.31
N TRP A 15 8.41 14.41 -13.40
CA TRP A 15 6.97 14.52 -13.58
C TRP A 15 6.19 13.80 -12.49
N PHE A 16 6.59 12.60 -12.13
CA PHE A 16 5.99 11.87 -11.01
C PHE A 16 6.04 12.66 -9.70
N TYR A 17 7.21 13.23 -9.36
CA TYR A 17 7.35 14.02 -8.13
C TYR A 17 6.58 15.35 -8.19
N ILE A 18 6.45 15.96 -9.35
CA ILE A 18 5.59 17.13 -9.56
C ILE A 18 4.13 16.77 -9.30
N LEU A 19 3.65 15.65 -9.85
CA LEU A 19 2.30 15.16 -9.59
C LEU A 19 2.06 14.78 -8.12
N MET A 20 3.09 14.37 -7.40
CA MET A 20 2.99 14.15 -5.96
C MET A 20 2.88 15.47 -5.17
N ALA A 21 3.68 16.46 -5.51
CA ALA A 21 3.83 17.70 -4.74
C ALA A 21 2.69 18.69 -4.97
N ILE A 22 2.33 18.95 -6.22
CA ILE A 22 1.34 19.99 -6.57
C ILE A 22 0.00 19.80 -5.85
N PRO A 23 -0.66 18.63 -5.87
CA PRO A 23 -1.95 18.50 -5.20
C PRO A 23 -1.85 18.63 -3.68
N ILE A 24 -0.72 18.25 -3.06
CA ILE A 24 -0.51 18.46 -1.62
C ILE A 24 -0.48 19.96 -1.31
N VAL A 25 0.22 20.74 -2.11
CA VAL A 25 0.31 22.21 -1.94
C VAL A 25 -1.07 22.85 -2.14
N VAL A 26 -1.78 22.49 -3.22
CA VAL A 26 -3.11 23.03 -3.54
C VAL A 26 -4.15 22.68 -2.47
N MET A 27 -4.11 21.45 -1.96
CA MET A 27 -5.05 20.98 -0.93
C MET A 27 -4.58 21.29 0.49
N LEU A 28 -3.44 21.96 0.68
CA LEU A 28 -2.78 22.14 1.98
C LEU A 28 -3.70 22.65 3.08
N PRO A 29 -4.51 23.72 2.90
CA PRO A 29 -5.41 24.22 3.95
C PRO A 29 -6.42 23.15 4.41
N PHE A 30 -7.02 22.44 3.46
CA PHE A 30 -8.00 21.38 3.74
C PHE A 30 -7.35 20.15 4.38
N LEU A 31 -6.14 19.79 3.95
CA LEU A 31 -5.37 18.72 4.56
C LEU A 31 -5.05 19.03 6.02
N LEU A 32 -4.61 20.25 6.34
CA LEU A 32 -4.32 20.69 7.71
C LEU A 32 -5.57 20.65 8.59
N LEU A 33 -6.70 21.17 8.11
CA LEU A 33 -7.98 21.12 8.82
C LEU A 33 -8.42 19.68 9.08
N SER A 34 -8.28 18.80 8.09
CA SER A 34 -8.73 17.41 8.22
C SER A 34 -7.92 16.56 9.20
N ILE A 35 -6.67 16.95 9.51
CA ILE A 35 -5.82 16.24 10.50
C ILE A 35 -5.73 16.96 11.84
N ALA A 36 -6.43 18.09 12.00
CA ALA A 36 -6.48 18.83 13.27
C ALA A 36 -7.16 17.99 14.37
N THR A 37 -8.13 17.16 13.99
CA THR A 37 -8.86 16.26 14.90
C THR A 37 -8.87 14.83 14.35
N GLU A 38 -9.03 13.84 15.24
CA GLU A 38 -9.13 12.43 14.81
C GLU A 38 -10.41 12.16 13.99
N SER A 39 -11.51 12.87 14.26
CA SER A 39 -12.76 12.80 13.50
C SER A 39 -12.62 13.33 12.07
N GLY A 40 -11.62 14.14 11.79
CA GLY A 40 -11.32 14.66 10.45
C GLY A 40 -10.66 13.63 9.52
N TYR A 41 -10.14 12.51 10.05
CA TYR A 41 -9.43 11.52 9.26
C TYR A 41 -10.17 10.98 8.02
N PRO A 42 -11.49 10.72 8.04
CA PRO A 42 -12.23 10.32 6.84
C PRO A 42 -12.16 11.34 5.69
N TYR A 43 -12.10 12.64 6.01
CA TYR A 43 -11.92 13.70 5.00
C TYR A 43 -10.49 13.71 4.46
N PHE A 44 -9.49 13.58 5.33
CA PHE A 44 -8.10 13.39 4.92
C PHE A 44 -7.99 12.19 3.96
N PHE A 45 -8.59 11.06 4.32
CA PHE A 45 -8.55 9.85 3.50
C PHE A 45 -9.19 10.04 2.12
N LYS A 46 -10.30 10.79 2.03
CA LYS A 46 -10.91 11.14 0.73
C LYS A 46 -9.95 11.96 -0.13
N MET A 47 -9.28 12.97 0.46
CA MET A 47 -8.29 13.79 -0.24
C MET A 47 -7.06 12.97 -0.66
N ALA A 48 -6.57 12.08 0.20
CA ALA A 48 -5.49 11.16 -0.15
C ALA A 48 -5.87 10.24 -1.33
N ARG A 49 -7.13 9.81 -1.42
CA ARG A 49 -7.63 9.04 -2.57
C ARG A 49 -7.70 9.87 -3.85
N ILE A 50 -8.10 11.15 -3.77
CA ILE A 50 -8.10 12.06 -4.91
C ILE A 50 -6.66 12.28 -5.38
N TRP A 51 -5.75 12.56 -4.46
CA TRP A 51 -4.31 12.70 -4.70
C TRP A 51 -3.73 11.48 -5.42
N ALA A 52 -4.00 10.27 -4.92
CA ALA A 52 -3.52 9.03 -5.50
C ALA A 52 -4.03 8.82 -6.93
N LYS A 53 -5.32 9.06 -7.17
CA LYS A 53 -5.93 8.94 -8.51
C LYS A 53 -5.37 9.99 -9.48
N PHE A 54 -5.14 11.23 -9.00
CA PHE A 54 -4.53 12.28 -9.79
C PHE A 54 -3.13 11.88 -10.28
N ILE A 55 -2.30 11.31 -9.38
CA ILE A 55 -0.97 10.83 -9.75
C ILE A 55 -1.07 9.70 -10.78
N LEU A 56 -1.90 8.68 -10.52
CA LEU A 56 -2.06 7.55 -11.44
C LEU A 56 -2.50 8.04 -12.82
N PHE A 57 -3.50 8.90 -12.89
CA PHE A 57 -3.98 9.48 -14.13
C PHE A 57 -2.92 10.34 -14.83
N GLY A 58 -2.25 11.24 -14.10
CA GLY A 58 -1.21 12.13 -14.63
C GLY A 58 0.04 11.40 -15.15
N MET A 59 0.29 10.18 -14.65
CA MET A 59 1.32 9.26 -15.17
C MET A 59 0.84 8.40 -16.33
N GLY A 60 -0.41 8.54 -16.76
CA GLY A 60 -1.02 7.69 -17.79
C GLY A 60 -1.24 6.26 -17.33
N PHE A 61 -1.41 6.05 -16.02
CA PHE A 61 -1.73 4.74 -15.45
C PHE A 61 -3.26 4.62 -15.30
N TYR A 62 -3.83 3.62 -15.92
CA TYR A 62 -5.21 3.21 -15.71
C TYR A 62 -5.24 1.84 -15.05
N TYR A 63 -6.21 1.56 -14.21
CA TYR A 63 -6.22 0.32 -13.45
C TYR A 63 -7.53 -0.46 -13.64
N LYS A 64 -7.40 -1.79 -13.64
CA LYS A 64 -8.51 -2.74 -13.64
C LYS A 64 -8.40 -3.60 -12.37
N VAL A 65 -9.49 -3.67 -11.60
CA VAL A 65 -9.54 -4.42 -10.35
C VAL A 65 -10.54 -5.55 -10.48
N GLU A 66 -10.05 -6.77 -10.37
CA GLU A 66 -10.87 -7.95 -10.17
C GLU A 66 -11.17 -8.07 -8.66
N LYS A 67 -12.43 -8.30 -8.30
CA LYS A 67 -12.85 -8.45 -6.90
C LYS A 67 -13.56 -9.77 -6.72
N GLU A 68 -13.08 -10.59 -5.80
CA GLU A 68 -13.75 -11.86 -5.44
C GLU A 68 -14.96 -11.62 -4.54
N GLN A 69 -14.90 -10.57 -3.70
CA GLN A 69 -15.97 -10.23 -2.78
C GLN A 69 -16.06 -8.71 -2.56
N ALA A 70 -17.27 -8.20 -2.34
CA ALA A 70 -17.49 -6.83 -1.92
C ALA A 70 -17.09 -6.64 -0.44
N LEU A 71 -16.42 -5.53 -0.13
CA LEU A 71 -16.09 -5.20 1.26
C LEU A 71 -17.30 -4.66 2.01
N GLN A 72 -17.46 -5.08 3.24
CA GLN A 72 -18.50 -4.57 4.12
C GLN A 72 -18.14 -3.14 4.57
N LYS A 73 -19.12 -2.24 4.46
CA LYS A 73 -18.96 -0.85 4.92
C LYS A 73 -18.82 -0.82 6.44
N GLY A 74 -17.85 -0.07 6.95
CA GLY A 74 -17.59 0.04 8.39
C GLY A 74 -16.79 -1.12 8.99
N GLN A 75 -16.55 -2.20 8.25
CA GLN A 75 -15.68 -3.29 8.67
C GLN A 75 -14.22 -2.87 8.54
N SER A 76 -13.44 -3.07 9.60
CA SER A 76 -11.97 -2.94 9.56
C SER A 76 -11.33 -4.20 9.00
N TYR A 77 -10.27 -4.02 8.23
CA TYR A 77 -9.50 -5.10 7.60
C TYR A 77 -8.01 -4.91 7.84
N MET A 78 -7.27 -6.00 7.94
CA MET A 78 -5.83 -6.00 7.74
C MET A 78 -5.57 -6.15 6.24
N ILE A 79 -5.27 -5.06 5.56
CA ILE A 79 -4.99 -5.04 4.12
C ILE A 79 -3.52 -5.40 3.93
N ILE A 80 -3.26 -6.41 3.11
CA ILE A 80 -1.90 -6.82 2.72
C ILE A 80 -1.77 -6.87 1.21
N ALA A 81 -0.60 -6.55 0.68
CA ALA A 81 -0.30 -6.61 -0.74
C ALA A 81 1.18 -6.91 -0.99
N ASN A 82 1.51 -7.40 -2.18
CA ASN A 82 2.89 -7.39 -2.66
C ASN A 82 3.39 -5.96 -2.90
N HIS A 83 4.70 -5.74 -2.72
CA HIS A 83 5.31 -4.40 -2.77
C HIS A 83 6.48 -4.34 -3.75
N THR A 84 6.24 -3.73 -4.90
CA THR A 84 7.21 -3.66 -6.00
C THR A 84 7.44 -2.27 -6.55
N SER A 85 6.65 -1.28 -6.09
CA SER A 85 6.64 0.07 -6.65
C SER A 85 6.14 1.10 -5.65
N MET A 86 6.57 2.35 -5.79
CA MET A 86 5.95 3.47 -5.07
C MET A 86 4.47 3.62 -5.41
N THR A 87 4.07 3.24 -6.63
CA THR A 87 2.67 3.32 -7.09
C THR A 87 1.74 2.32 -6.40
N ASP A 88 2.26 1.35 -5.65
CA ASP A 88 1.46 0.42 -4.84
C ASP A 88 0.63 1.18 -3.80
N ILE A 89 1.21 2.23 -3.21
CA ILE A 89 0.53 3.12 -2.25
C ILE A 89 -0.62 3.85 -2.94
N MET A 90 -0.38 4.43 -4.13
CA MET A 90 -1.38 5.14 -4.90
C MET A 90 -2.51 4.21 -5.36
N LEU A 91 -2.16 3.00 -5.82
CA LEU A 91 -3.14 2.04 -6.27
C LEU A 91 -4.01 1.56 -5.09
N THR A 92 -3.41 1.26 -3.93
CA THR A 92 -4.16 0.89 -2.72
C THR A 92 -5.16 1.98 -2.34
N LEU A 93 -4.73 3.25 -2.27
CA LEU A 93 -5.61 4.39 -1.97
C LEU A 93 -6.72 4.56 -3.01
N ALA A 94 -6.43 4.34 -4.30
CA ALA A 94 -7.40 4.49 -5.36
C ALA A 94 -8.52 3.43 -5.29
N ILE A 95 -8.17 2.16 -5.01
CA ILE A 95 -9.09 1.02 -5.11
C ILE A 95 -9.86 0.71 -3.83
N ILE A 96 -9.28 0.95 -2.64
CA ILE A 96 -9.92 0.69 -1.35
C ILE A 96 -10.78 1.89 -0.96
N LYS A 97 -12.07 1.63 -0.67
CA LYS A 97 -13.02 2.66 -0.25
C LYS A 97 -13.10 2.81 1.27
N ASN A 98 -12.93 1.71 2.01
CA ASN A 98 -12.92 1.74 3.48
C ASN A 98 -11.70 2.51 3.96
N PRO A 99 -11.85 3.49 4.87
CA PRO A 99 -10.71 4.23 5.39
C PRO A 99 -9.70 3.31 6.07
N PHE A 100 -8.42 3.55 5.80
CA PHE A 100 -7.32 2.78 6.38
C PHE A 100 -6.10 3.65 6.63
N VAL A 101 -5.20 3.17 7.48
CA VAL A 101 -3.88 3.76 7.75
C VAL A 101 -2.78 2.81 7.27
N PHE A 102 -1.69 3.37 6.73
CA PHE A 102 -0.50 2.57 6.43
C PHE A 102 0.36 2.35 7.68
N VAL A 103 1.00 1.20 7.75
CA VAL A 103 2.15 0.97 8.62
C VAL A 103 3.42 1.15 7.79
N GLY A 104 4.30 2.05 8.22
CA GLY A 104 5.47 2.36 7.42
C GLY A 104 6.69 2.77 8.22
N LYS A 105 7.81 2.90 7.53
CA LYS A 105 9.13 3.19 8.12
C LYS A 105 9.16 4.58 8.76
N LYS A 106 9.70 4.68 9.99
CA LYS A 106 9.85 5.94 10.73
C LYS A 106 10.72 6.96 9.99
N GLU A 107 11.68 6.50 9.21
CA GLU A 107 12.63 7.35 8.48
C GLU A 107 11.94 8.26 7.44
N LEU A 108 10.79 7.85 6.90
CA LEU A 108 10.03 8.62 5.92
C LEU A 108 9.46 9.94 6.50
N VAL A 109 9.42 10.08 7.81
CA VAL A 109 9.05 11.35 8.49
C VAL A 109 10.01 12.50 8.13
N LYS A 110 11.24 12.19 7.71
CA LYS A 110 12.25 13.19 7.35
C LYS A 110 11.98 13.86 6.00
N ILE A 111 11.07 13.32 5.17
CA ILE A 111 10.76 13.92 3.86
C ILE A 111 9.96 15.20 4.07
N PRO A 112 10.44 16.36 3.56
CA PRO A 112 9.76 17.63 3.72
C PRO A 112 8.29 17.57 3.24
N LEU A 113 7.40 18.29 3.90
CA LEU A 113 5.96 18.34 3.65
C LEU A 113 5.25 16.99 3.83
N PHE A 114 5.67 15.95 3.10
CA PHE A 114 5.13 14.58 3.20
C PHE A 114 5.25 14.01 4.62
N GLY A 115 6.41 14.14 5.24
CA GLY A 115 6.69 13.60 6.57
C GLY A 115 5.80 14.19 7.66
N PHE A 116 5.36 15.44 7.51
CA PHE A 116 4.42 16.06 8.42
C PHE A 116 3.07 15.33 8.45
N PHE A 117 2.50 15.05 7.29
CA PHE A 117 1.25 14.29 7.17
C PHE A 117 1.45 12.82 7.54
N TYR A 118 2.53 12.22 7.04
CA TYR A 118 2.88 10.82 7.27
C TYR A 118 2.97 10.49 8.76
N LYS A 119 3.61 11.34 9.57
CA LYS A 119 3.71 11.17 11.02
C LYS A 119 2.35 11.14 11.72
N ARG A 120 1.36 11.89 11.20
CA ARG A 120 0.03 12.02 11.80
C ARG A 120 -0.96 10.96 11.33
N THR A 121 -0.79 10.49 10.12
CA THR A 121 -1.78 9.65 9.43
C THR A 121 -1.38 8.19 9.31
N CYS A 122 -0.09 7.85 9.53
CA CYS A 122 0.42 6.49 9.46
C CYS A 122 0.84 5.95 10.82
N ILE A 123 0.89 4.64 10.96
CA ILE A 123 1.49 3.95 12.09
C ILE A 123 2.98 3.78 11.78
N LEU A 124 3.82 4.49 12.52
CA LEU A 124 5.27 4.46 12.30
C LEU A 124 5.90 3.27 13.02
N VAL A 125 6.80 2.58 12.33
CA VAL A 125 7.59 1.49 12.90
C VAL A 125 9.08 1.76 12.73
N ASP A 126 9.80 1.71 13.84
CA ASP A 126 11.25 1.58 13.89
C ASP A 126 11.57 0.09 14.02
N ARG A 127 12.11 -0.49 12.95
CA ARG A 127 12.32 -1.95 12.85
C ARG A 127 13.49 -2.44 13.70
N SER A 128 14.39 -1.54 14.08
CA SER A 128 15.53 -1.85 14.95
C SER A 128 15.14 -1.93 16.43
N SER A 129 13.99 -1.33 16.81
CA SER A 129 13.54 -1.20 18.19
C SER A 129 12.41 -2.17 18.53
N SER A 130 12.63 -3.04 19.51
CA SER A 130 11.58 -3.93 20.07
C SER A 130 10.47 -3.13 20.75
N LYS A 131 10.79 -2.03 21.43
CA LYS A 131 9.82 -1.09 22.01
C LYS A 131 8.91 -0.49 20.95
N SER A 132 9.47 -0.04 19.82
CA SER A 132 8.67 0.48 18.70
C SER A 132 7.73 -0.57 18.13
N LYS A 133 8.16 -1.84 18.05
CA LYS A 133 7.29 -2.94 17.61
C LYS A 133 6.11 -3.14 18.56
N SER A 134 6.32 -3.05 19.88
CA SER A 134 5.23 -3.13 20.87
C SER A 134 4.27 -1.94 20.75
N GLU A 135 4.77 -0.71 20.57
CA GLU A 135 3.94 0.48 20.39
C GLU A 135 3.05 0.41 19.14
N VAL A 136 3.48 -0.30 18.07
CA VAL A 136 2.66 -0.49 16.87
C VAL A 136 1.35 -1.17 17.20
N PHE A 137 1.33 -2.12 18.15
CA PHE A 137 0.09 -2.81 18.57
C PHE A 137 -0.92 -1.85 19.19
N ALA A 138 -0.49 -1.04 20.14
CA ALA A 138 -1.36 -0.06 20.80
C ALA A 138 -1.90 0.97 19.79
N ARG A 139 -1.06 1.42 18.84
CA ARG A 139 -1.48 2.34 17.79
C ARG A 139 -2.44 1.69 16.81
N ALA A 140 -2.23 0.41 16.46
CA ALA A 140 -3.12 -0.36 15.62
C ALA A 140 -4.50 -0.53 16.28
N GLN A 141 -4.52 -0.91 17.58
CA GLN A 141 -5.76 -1.02 18.35
C GLN A 141 -6.55 0.28 18.33
N LYS A 142 -5.87 1.41 18.57
CA LYS A 142 -6.53 2.72 18.53
C LYS A 142 -7.19 2.97 17.17
N ARG A 143 -6.52 2.65 16.05
CA ARG A 143 -7.06 2.84 14.70
C ARG A 143 -8.21 1.89 14.39
N VAL A 144 -8.12 0.64 14.81
CA VAL A 144 -9.22 -0.34 14.66
C VAL A 144 -10.46 0.10 15.45
N ASN A 145 -10.29 0.59 16.68
CA ASN A 145 -11.39 1.12 17.51
C ASN A 145 -12.06 2.34 16.88
N GLN A 146 -11.36 3.07 16.00
CA GLN A 146 -11.91 4.17 15.20
C GLN A 146 -12.61 3.68 13.91
N GLY A 147 -12.75 2.37 13.70
CA GLY A 147 -13.32 1.79 12.49
C GLY A 147 -12.41 1.85 11.26
N LEU A 148 -11.09 2.12 11.46
CA LEU A 148 -10.13 2.19 10.38
C LEU A 148 -9.51 0.82 10.11
N SER A 149 -9.26 0.51 8.84
CA SER A 149 -8.45 -0.62 8.42
C SER A 149 -6.96 -0.30 8.55
N ILE A 150 -6.11 -1.32 8.54
CA ILE A 150 -4.65 -1.19 8.58
C ILE A 150 -4.07 -1.78 7.31
N CYS A 151 -3.15 -1.08 6.64
CA CYS A 151 -2.49 -1.55 5.44
C CYS A 151 -0.98 -1.77 5.70
N ILE A 152 -0.51 -2.97 5.41
CA ILE A 152 0.89 -3.38 5.57
C ILE A 152 1.33 -4.12 4.31
N PHE A 153 2.51 -3.78 3.80
CA PHE A 153 3.23 -4.58 2.82
C PHE A 153 4.11 -5.59 3.59
N PRO A 154 3.72 -6.88 3.65
CA PRO A 154 4.34 -7.82 4.58
C PRO A 154 5.76 -8.24 4.21
N GLU A 155 6.18 -8.03 2.97
CA GLU A 155 7.58 -8.17 2.52
C GLU A 155 8.51 -7.24 3.32
N GLY A 156 7.98 -6.10 3.73
CA GLY A 156 8.70 -5.14 4.56
C GLY A 156 9.61 -4.21 3.78
N GLY A 157 9.65 -4.26 2.49
CA GLY A 157 10.38 -3.43 1.54
C GLY A 157 10.18 -3.95 0.14
N VAL A 158 10.73 -3.27 -0.82
CA VAL A 158 10.83 -3.78 -2.19
C VAL A 158 12.10 -4.61 -2.27
N PRO A 159 12.06 -5.85 -2.81
CA PRO A 159 13.26 -6.66 -3.00
C PRO A 159 14.30 -5.94 -3.87
N ASP A 160 15.56 -6.02 -3.48
CA ASP A 160 16.68 -5.50 -4.30
C ASP A 160 16.91 -6.37 -5.53
N ASP A 161 16.67 -7.69 -5.41
CA ASP A 161 16.72 -8.64 -6.53
C ASP A 161 15.43 -8.57 -7.35
N GLU A 162 15.57 -8.10 -8.58
CA GLU A 162 14.43 -7.95 -9.51
C GLU A 162 13.85 -9.28 -10.01
N SER A 163 14.57 -10.41 -9.86
CA SER A 163 14.08 -11.75 -10.25
C SER A 163 13.04 -12.29 -9.28
N ILE A 164 13.01 -11.79 -8.03
CA ILE A 164 12.06 -12.23 -7.01
C ILE A 164 10.65 -11.78 -7.41
N VAL A 165 9.76 -12.76 -7.57
CA VAL A 165 8.34 -12.52 -7.89
C VAL A 165 7.59 -12.02 -6.66
N LEU A 166 7.86 -12.59 -5.49
CA LEU A 166 7.27 -12.24 -4.19
C LEU A 166 8.24 -12.65 -3.09
N ASP A 167 8.66 -11.69 -2.27
CA ASP A 167 9.55 -11.97 -1.13
C ASP A 167 8.80 -12.60 0.05
N ALA A 168 9.56 -13.15 0.98
CA ALA A 168 9.01 -13.77 2.18
C ALA A 168 8.23 -12.77 3.05
N PHE A 169 7.06 -13.20 3.53
CA PHE A 169 6.23 -12.36 4.38
C PHE A 169 6.70 -12.36 5.83
N LYS A 170 6.82 -11.18 6.42
CA LYS A 170 7.06 -10.96 7.83
C LYS A 170 5.77 -11.13 8.63
N GLU A 171 5.88 -11.60 9.86
CA GLU A 171 4.74 -12.00 10.68
C GLU A 171 3.89 -10.85 11.25
N GLY A 172 4.38 -9.61 11.20
CA GLY A 172 3.75 -8.48 11.89
C GLY A 172 2.29 -8.21 11.51
N ALA A 173 1.95 -8.30 10.21
CA ALA A 173 0.58 -8.11 9.74
C ALA A 173 -0.37 -9.19 10.26
N PHE A 174 0.08 -10.44 10.25
CA PHE A 174 -0.71 -11.62 10.65
C PHE A 174 -0.94 -11.64 12.15
N ARG A 175 0.10 -11.32 12.92
CA ARG A 175 -0.01 -11.14 14.36
C ARG A 175 -1.02 -10.04 14.71
N LEU A 176 -0.94 -8.86 14.08
CA LEU A 176 -1.90 -7.77 14.30
C LEU A 176 -3.34 -8.20 13.94
N ALA A 177 -3.52 -8.89 12.80
CA ALA A 177 -4.83 -9.35 12.38
C ALA A 177 -5.47 -10.33 13.37
N ILE A 178 -4.69 -11.26 13.90
CA ILE A 178 -5.14 -12.24 14.90
C ILE A 178 -5.43 -11.55 16.24
N GLU A 179 -4.52 -10.71 16.76
CA GLU A 179 -4.71 -10.03 18.04
C GLU A 179 -5.92 -9.11 18.06
N HIS A 180 -6.21 -8.45 16.92
CA HIS A 180 -7.37 -7.57 16.80
C HIS A 180 -8.61 -8.27 16.20
N GLN A 181 -8.53 -9.57 15.89
CA GLN A 181 -9.61 -10.38 15.31
C GLN A 181 -10.23 -9.72 14.07
N ILE A 182 -9.43 -9.01 13.26
CA ILE A 182 -9.87 -8.36 12.02
C ILE A 182 -9.48 -9.20 10.81
N PRO A 183 -10.39 -9.41 9.83
CA PRO A 183 -10.11 -10.23 8.66
C PRO A 183 -8.97 -9.64 7.82
N ILE A 184 -8.16 -10.52 7.24
CA ILE A 184 -7.11 -10.14 6.29
C ILE A 184 -7.72 -9.96 4.91
N LEU A 185 -7.41 -8.84 4.25
CA LEU A 185 -7.75 -8.56 2.86
C LEU A 185 -6.49 -8.64 1.99
N PRO A 186 -6.24 -9.76 1.29
CA PRO A 186 -5.11 -9.86 0.39
C PRO A 186 -5.38 -9.11 -0.93
N LEU A 187 -4.40 -8.36 -1.39
CA LEU A 187 -4.38 -7.70 -2.69
C LEU A 187 -3.19 -8.21 -3.50
N THR A 188 -3.36 -8.38 -4.80
CA THR A 188 -2.28 -8.71 -5.72
C THR A 188 -2.15 -7.62 -6.79
N TYR A 189 -0.95 -7.05 -6.94
CA TYR A 189 -0.62 -6.03 -7.96
C TYR A 189 0.28 -6.65 -9.03
N ALA A 190 -0.23 -6.75 -10.25
CA ALA A 190 0.46 -7.45 -11.34
C ALA A 190 1.48 -6.61 -12.11
N ASP A 191 1.18 -5.33 -12.30
CA ASP A 191 1.88 -4.51 -13.29
C ASP A 191 2.63 -3.31 -12.70
N ASN A 192 2.51 -3.04 -11.41
CA ASN A 192 3.05 -1.84 -10.78
C ASN A 192 4.57 -1.71 -10.98
N LYS A 193 5.33 -2.80 -10.83
CA LYS A 193 6.77 -2.85 -11.14
C LYS A 193 7.05 -2.45 -12.59
N LYS A 194 6.27 -2.97 -13.55
CA LYS A 194 6.41 -2.64 -14.98
C LYS A 194 6.07 -1.17 -15.27
N ARG A 195 5.15 -0.56 -14.50
CA ARG A 195 4.71 0.82 -14.71
C ARG A 195 5.68 1.83 -14.11
N PHE A 196 6.11 1.60 -12.87
CA PHE A 196 7.00 2.51 -12.16
C PHE A 196 7.88 1.75 -11.16
N SER A 197 8.95 1.13 -11.63
CA SER A 197 9.92 0.42 -10.81
C SER A 197 10.82 1.37 -10.03
N TYR A 198 11.53 0.85 -9.03
CA TYR A 198 12.65 1.55 -8.39
C TYR A 198 13.87 1.63 -9.32
N THR A 199 13.99 0.74 -10.31
CA THR A 199 15.02 0.85 -11.36
C THR A 199 14.81 2.11 -12.17
N PHE A 200 15.82 2.99 -12.17
CA PHE A 200 15.68 4.35 -12.70
C PHE A 200 15.25 4.41 -14.17
N PHE A 201 15.87 3.59 -15.02
CA PHE A 201 15.63 3.61 -16.47
C PHE A 201 14.54 2.62 -16.91
N SER A 202 13.45 2.55 -16.14
CA SER A 202 12.35 1.65 -16.44
C SER A 202 10.99 2.28 -16.15
N GLY A 203 9.94 1.65 -16.65
CA GLY A 203 8.56 2.08 -16.50
C GLY A 203 7.92 2.48 -17.83
N SER A 204 6.62 2.58 -17.84
CA SER A 204 5.83 3.04 -19.00
C SER A 204 4.39 3.32 -18.59
N PRO A 205 3.67 4.25 -19.20
CA PRO A 205 2.24 4.38 -19.02
C PRO A 205 1.50 3.08 -19.37
N GLY A 206 0.29 2.92 -18.91
CA GLY A 206 -0.60 1.81 -19.28
C GLY A 206 -1.33 1.13 -18.12
N LEU A 207 -1.87 -0.06 -18.40
CA LEU A 207 -2.74 -0.80 -17.51
C LEU A 207 -2.01 -1.36 -16.28
N MET A 208 -2.61 -1.15 -15.11
CA MET A 208 -2.26 -1.75 -13.83
C MET A 208 -3.38 -2.70 -13.42
N ARG A 209 -3.12 -4.01 -13.50
CA ARG A 209 -4.08 -5.03 -13.05
C ARG A 209 -3.89 -5.29 -11.57
N ALA A 210 -5.00 -5.35 -10.86
CA ALA A 210 -5.02 -5.69 -9.45
C ALA A 210 -6.12 -6.71 -9.18
N LYS A 211 -5.88 -7.58 -8.20
CA LYS A 211 -6.91 -8.48 -7.67
C LYS A 211 -7.11 -8.21 -6.19
N MET A 212 -8.36 -8.07 -5.81
CA MET A 212 -8.80 -8.03 -4.43
C MET A 212 -9.42 -9.39 -4.12
N HIS A 213 -8.69 -10.18 -3.33
CA HIS A 213 -9.15 -11.51 -2.94
C HIS A 213 -10.27 -11.43 -1.88
N ALA A 214 -10.97 -12.54 -1.69
CA ALA A 214 -11.92 -12.65 -0.59
C ALA A 214 -11.23 -12.49 0.76
N PRO A 215 -11.82 -11.74 1.72
CA PRO A 215 -11.24 -11.58 3.04
C PRO A 215 -11.10 -12.92 3.77
N ILE A 216 -9.97 -13.13 4.42
CA ILE A 216 -9.69 -14.32 5.23
C ILE A 216 -10.06 -13.98 6.67
N VAL A 217 -11.03 -14.72 7.21
CA VAL A 217 -11.52 -14.55 8.58
C VAL A 217 -10.44 -14.98 9.56
N THR A 218 -10.22 -14.14 10.59
CA THR A 218 -9.26 -14.43 11.69
C THR A 218 -9.96 -14.65 13.02
N ARG A 219 -11.29 -14.55 13.05
CA ARG A 219 -12.07 -14.72 14.28
C ARG A 219 -11.87 -16.13 14.84
N GLY A 220 -11.48 -16.22 16.11
CA GLY A 220 -11.16 -17.46 16.79
C GLY A 220 -9.74 -18.00 16.55
N MET A 221 -8.97 -17.38 15.65
CA MET A 221 -7.56 -17.72 15.48
C MET A 221 -6.73 -17.26 16.67
N THR A 222 -5.69 -18.04 16.97
CA THR A 222 -4.70 -17.79 18.03
C THR A 222 -3.34 -17.49 17.43
N ASN A 223 -2.38 -17.15 18.27
CA ASN A 223 -1.00 -16.89 17.82
C ASN A 223 -0.33 -18.12 17.17
N ASP A 224 -0.82 -19.34 17.45
CA ASP A 224 -0.32 -20.59 16.86
C ASP A 224 -0.69 -20.69 15.38
N ASP A 225 -1.82 -20.10 14.97
CA ASP A 225 -2.29 -20.07 13.58
C ASP A 225 -1.50 -19.08 12.70
N ARG A 226 -0.69 -18.21 13.32
CA ARG A 226 -0.02 -17.09 12.64
C ARG A 226 0.81 -17.52 11.44
N LYS A 227 1.62 -18.58 11.59
CA LYS A 227 2.49 -19.08 10.52
C LYS A 227 1.66 -19.62 9.36
N ALA A 228 0.66 -20.45 9.65
CA ALA A 228 -0.22 -21.03 8.64
C ALA A 228 -0.98 -19.94 7.88
N LEU A 229 -1.48 -18.92 8.58
CA LEU A 229 -2.18 -17.78 7.99
C LEU A 229 -1.25 -16.96 7.07
N ARG A 230 -0.02 -16.70 7.50
CA ARG A 230 1.01 -16.03 6.70
C ARG A 230 1.31 -16.79 5.40
N ASP A 231 1.57 -18.09 5.54
CA ASP A 231 1.97 -18.94 4.42
C ASP A 231 0.81 -19.09 3.42
N ARG A 232 -0.43 -19.21 3.91
CA ARG A 232 -1.65 -19.20 3.09
C ARG A 232 -1.79 -17.89 2.29
N CYS A 233 -1.58 -16.75 2.92
CA CYS A 233 -1.67 -15.45 2.25
C CYS A 233 -0.56 -15.25 1.22
N HIS A 234 0.68 -15.66 1.55
CA HIS A 234 1.80 -15.63 0.64
C HIS A 234 1.53 -16.51 -0.60
N TYR A 235 1.11 -17.75 -0.38
CA TYR A 235 0.76 -18.67 -1.47
C TYR A 235 -0.34 -18.11 -2.38
N LEU A 236 -1.40 -17.54 -1.81
CA LEU A 236 -2.52 -16.95 -2.55
C LEU A 236 -2.05 -15.82 -3.49
N ILE A 237 -1.26 -14.89 -2.98
CA ILE A 237 -0.73 -13.75 -3.75
C ILE A 237 0.28 -14.25 -4.79
N HIS A 238 1.18 -15.16 -4.42
CA HIS A 238 2.18 -15.72 -5.31
C HIS A 238 1.53 -16.46 -6.51
N GLN A 239 0.57 -17.34 -6.26
CA GLN A 239 -0.16 -18.03 -7.32
C GLN A 239 -0.88 -17.08 -8.27
N GLN A 240 -1.46 -15.99 -7.73
CA GLN A 240 -2.10 -14.99 -8.57
C GLN A 240 -1.09 -14.22 -9.44
N LEU A 241 0.10 -13.93 -8.92
CA LEU A 241 1.18 -13.31 -9.70
C LEU A 241 1.65 -14.22 -10.84
N LEU A 242 1.81 -15.52 -10.59
CA LEU A 242 2.17 -16.51 -11.63
C LEU A 242 1.11 -16.53 -12.74
N LYS A 243 -0.18 -16.62 -12.41
CA LYS A 243 -1.28 -16.55 -13.39
C LYS A 243 -1.24 -15.27 -14.25
N TYR A 244 -0.91 -14.13 -13.63
CA TYR A 244 -0.76 -12.88 -14.39
C TYR A 244 0.46 -12.88 -15.32
N ASN A 245 1.53 -13.58 -14.97
CA ASN A 245 2.73 -13.71 -15.82
C ASN A 245 2.49 -14.66 -17.00
N GLU A 246 1.85 -15.80 -16.78
CA GLU A 246 1.49 -16.76 -17.85
C GLU A 246 0.56 -16.11 -18.89
N SER A 247 -0.41 -15.31 -18.48
CA SER A 247 -1.31 -14.59 -19.39
C SER A 247 -0.60 -13.54 -20.27
N LYS A 248 0.68 -13.23 -20.01
CA LYS A 248 1.52 -12.35 -20.84
C LYS A 248 2.34 -13.10 -21.86
N SER A 249 2.76 -14.36 -21.57
CA SER A 249 3.60 -15.17 -22.46
C SER A 249 2.82 -15.86 -23.58
N GLY A 250 1.48 -15.90 -23.48
CA GLY A 250 0.58 -16.45 -24.49
C GLY A 250 0.01 -15.45 -25.50
N LYS A 251 0.54 -14.23 -25.55
CA LYS A 251 0.23 -13.19 -26.53
C LYS A 251 1.51 -12.70 -27.20
#